data_d1101df4caace11b094fc561953c38e3
#
_entry.id   d1101df4caace11b094fc561953c38e3
#
_cell.length_a   1.000
_cell.length_b   1.000
_cell.length_c   1.000
_cell.angle_alpha   90.00
_cell.angle_beta   90.00
_cell.angle_gamma   90.00
#
_symmetry.space_group_name_H-M   'P 1'
#
loop_
_entity.id
_entity.type
_entity.pdbx_description
1 polymer ?
#
loop_
_entity_poly.entity_id
_entity_poly.type
_entity_poly.pdbx_seq_one_letter_code
_entity_poly.pdbx_strand_id
1 'polypeptide(L)'
;MKHPKRTLLLFAAALCLAACGSKDAKNCSPADKILLKDFQPVVVNNIPTTEVLRAKFPIIDMHSHDYVENTEQIAVWVRVMDAVGVQHTAIMHCSWIGRPFEEVVAAYAPYKDRFRFWCCFDYTDIDTPEGIAAACRTLERYHAMGAVGVGELGDKGEGDTYARPADGKDIHIDDPRIKPLIEKCAELKMPISIHIAEPYWMYLPMDETNDGLVNAVTWHVDTTNCYGYDKLIETFENAVRENPKTLFIACHYLNMTHDLPRLGALLDKYPNLYFDISARVAESAHTPRATREFLIKYQDRVLFGTDNGTEAPMYQAIFRVLETNDEHFYVPEYGYHWALSAFNLPDEVLKKMYHDNAERILKEYR
;
A
#
# COMPACT_ATOMS: atom_id res chain seq x y z
N MET A 1 31.36 60.04 26.22
CA MET A 1 30.86 58.74 26.61
C MET A 1 31.22 57.75 25.50
N LYS A 2 32.09 56.80 25.80
CA LYS A 2 32.75 55.94 24.81
C LYS A 2 31.89 54.65 24.61
N HIS A 3 31.50 54.32 23.38
CA HIS A 3 30.90 53.05 23.00
C HIS A 3 31.98 51.93 22.96
N PRO A 4 31.70 50.74 23.46
CA PRO A 4 32.61 49.60 23.28
C PRO A 4 32.40 48.95 21.90
N LYS A 5 33.50 48.74 21.22
CA LYS A 5 33.61 48.00 19.96
C LYS A 5 33.32 46.51 20.25
N ARG A 6 32.30 45.94 19.61
CA ARG A 6 32.11 44.49 19.54
C ARG A 6 33.09 43.90 18.52
N THR A 7 33.99 43.10 19.02
CA THR A 7 34.91 42.30 18.20
C THR A 7 34.13 41.11 17.64
N LEU A 8 33.94 41.09 16.32
CA LEU A 8 33.36 39.97 15.57
C LEU A 8 34.46 38.91 15.39
N LEU A 9 34.37 37.79 16.09
CA LEU A 9 35.19 36.60 15.82
C LEU A 9 34.68 35.95 14.53
N LEU A 10 35.35 36.13 13.44
CA LEU A 10 35.22 35.37 12.21
C LEU A 10 35.87 33.99 12.43
N PHE A 11 35.05 32.97 12.59
CA PHE A 11 35.49 31.60 12.38
C PHE A 11 35.68 31.38 10.87
N ALA A 12 36.93 31.39 10.46
CA ALA A 12 37.32 30.94 9.13
C ALA A 12 37.11 29.41 9.08
N ALA A 13 36.01 28.96 8.52
CA ALA A 13 35.87 27.58 8.09
C ALA A 13 36.86 27.39 6.91
N ALA A 14 37.94 26.69 7.16
CA ALA A 14 38.83 26.24 6.11
C ALA A 14 38.07 25.19 5.30
N LEU A 15 37.49 25.62 4.16
CA LEU A 15 37.08 24.71 3.11
C LEU A 15 38.36 24.06 2.56
N CYS A 16 38.61 22.81 2.96
CA CYS A 16 39.51 21.97 2.21
C CYS A 16 38.78 21.60 0.88
N LEU A 17 38.90 22.45 -0.11
CA LEU A 17 38.74 22.06 -1.50
C LEU A 17 39.85 21.07 -1.81
N ALA A 18 39.61 19.80 -1.53
CA ALA A 18 40.41 18.74 -2.10
C ALA A 18 40.16 18.79 -3.63
N ALA A 19 41.13 19.39 -4.32
CA ALA A 19 41.20 19.28 -5.77
C ALA A 19 41.16 17.80 -6.13
N CYS A 20 40.10 17.38 -6.84
CA CYS A 20 40.11 16.11 -7.56
C CYS A 20 41.18 16.16 -8.65
N GLY A 21 42.44 16.02 -8.24
CA GLY A 21 43.49 15.60 -9.14
C GLY A 21 43.21 14.14 -9.55
N SER A 22 43.38 13.84 -10.81
CA SER A 22 43.31 12.48 -11.40
C SER A 22 43.97 11.46 -10.49
N LYS A 23 43.17 10.78 -9.65
CA LYS A 23 43.68 9.68 -8.85
C LYS A 23 43.81 8.49 -9.80
N ASP A 24 45.02 8.03 -9.96
CA ASP A 24 45.35 6.80 -10.67
C ASP A 24 44.38 5.69 -10.30
N ALA A 25 43.94 4.91 -11.30
CA ALA A 25 43.02 3.78 -11.17
C ALA A 25 43.47 2.70 -10.16
N LYS A 26 44.65 2.88 -9.53
CA LYS A 26 45.21 1.97 -8.51
C LYS A 26 44.74 2.25 -7.06
N ASN A 27 44.07 3.35 -6.78
CA ASN A 27 43.66 3.74 -5.43
C ASN A 27 42.13 3.88 -5.26
N CYS A 28 41.33 3.25 -6.11
CA CYS A 28 39.89 3.24 -5.98
C CYS A 28 39.48 2.37 -4.77
N SER A 29 38.77 2.92 -3.82
CA SER A 29 38.23 2.23 -2.66
C SER A 29 37.17 1.20 -3.11
N PRO A 30 36.92 0.11 -2.37
CA PRO A 30 35.78 -0.76 -2.64
C PRO A 30 34.44 0.01 -2.70
N ALA A 31 34.28 1.04 -1.88
CA ALA A 31 33.10 1.89 -1.86
C ALA A 31 32.88 2.68 -3.17
N ASP A 32 33.96 2.98 -3.90
CA ASP A 32 33.86 3.65 -5.21
C ASP A 32 33.38 2.73 -6.34
N LYS A 33 33.22 1.42 -6.07
CA LYS A 33 32.91 0.38 -7.06
C LYS A 33 31.59 -0.34 -6.81
N ILE A 34 31.11 -0.33 -5.58
CA ILE A 34 29.85 -0.98 -5.21
C ILE A 34 28.70 -0.06 -5.64
N LEU A 35 27.85 -0.54 -6.53
CA LEU A 35 26.66 0.18 -6.91
C LEU A 35 25.61 0.04 -5.81
N LEU A 36 24.77 1.07 -5.64
CA LEU A 36 23.71 1.06 -4.63
C LEU A 36 22.79 -0.18 -4.76
N LYS A 37 22.46 -0.61 -5.97
CA LYS A 37 21.67 -1.81 -6.23
C LYS A 37 22.34 -3.12 -5.77
N ASP A 38 23.66 -3.11 -5.62
CA ASP A 38 24.46 -4.27 -5.20
C ASP A 38 24.83 -4.18 -3.70
N PHE A 39 24.34 -3.14 -3.01
CA PHE A 39 24.58 -2.92 -1.58
C PHE A 39 23.69 -3.86 -0.75
N GLN A 40 24.31 -4.87 -0.14
CA GLN A 40 23.66 -5.88 0.70
C GLN A 40 24.32 -5.91 2.08
N PRO A 41 24.02 -4.95 2.96
CA PRO A 41 24.63 -4.85 4.26
C PRO A 41 24.18 -5.99 5.17
N VAL A 42 25.11 -6.44 6.03
CA VAL A 42 24.83 -7.37 7.11
C VAL A 42 24.84 -6.59 8.43
N VAL A 43 23.83 -6.81 9.25
CA VAL A 43 23.75 -6.20 10.57
C VAL A 43 24.91 -6.69 11.43
N VAL A 44 25.75 -5.76 11.90
CA VAL A 44 26.90 -6.05 12.76
C VAL A 44 26.61 -5.75 14.24
N ASN A 45 25.50 -5.10 14.51
CA ASN A 45 25.09 -4.72 15.86
C ASN A 45 24.64 -5.96 16.63
N ASN A 46 25.23 -6.18 17.80
CA ASN A 46 24.78 -7.24 18.69
C ASN A 46 23.60 -6.77 19.54
N ILE A 47 22.43 -6.79 18.92
CA ILE A 47 21.14 -6.41 19.52
C ILE A 47 20.18 -7.60 19.50
N PRO A 48 19.18 -7.65 20.38
CA PRO A 48 18.16 -8.69 20.35
C PRO A 48 17.44 -8.74 19.01
N THR A 49 17.16 -9.96 18.55
CA THR A 49 16.32 -10.22 17.37
C THR A 49 15.20 -11.17 17.76
N THR A 50 14.01 -10.93 17.22
CA THR A 50 12.82 -11.71 17.54
C THR A 50 12.36 -12.49 16.31
N GLU A 51 12.15 -13.79 16.49
CA GLU A 51 11.49 -14.61 15.48
C GLU A 51 9.98 -14.61 15.76
N VAL A 52 9.18 -14.17 14.78
CA VAL A 52 7.72 -14.13 14.86
C VAL A 52 7.15 -15.07 13.81
N LEU A 53 6.90 -16.32 14.16
CA LEU A 53 6.42 -17.34 13.24
C LEU A 53 4.90 -17.25 13.01
N ARG A 54 4.18 -16.63 13.93
CA ARG A 54 2.72 -16.54 13.92
C ARG A 54 2.29 -15.20 14.51
N ALA A 55 1.24 -14.60 13.96
CA ALA A 55 0.65 -13.37 14.49
C ALA A 55 0.14 -13.56 15.92
N LYS A 56 0.30 -12.54 16.74
CA LYS A 56 -0.13 -12.51 18.14
C LYS A 56 -1.64 -12.64 18.33
N PHE A 57 -2.40 -12.15 17.35
CA PHE A 57 -3.87 -12.21 17.32
C PHE A 57 -4.34 -12.73 15.96
N PRO A 58 -5.58 -13.25 15.88
CA PRO A 58 -6.17 -13.66 14.60
C PRO A 58 -6.18 -12.51 13.59
N ILE A 59 -6.01 -12.83 12.31
CA ILE A 59 -5.92 -11.86 11.22
C ILE A 59 -7.05 -12.06 10.21
N ILE A 60 -7.61 -10.94 9.76
CA ILE A 60 -8.32 -10.81 8.48
C ILE A 60 -7.42 -9.98 7.57
N ASP A 61 -6.84 -10.61 6.56
CA ASP A 61 -6.05 -9.96 5.53
C ASP A 61 -6.98 -9.32 4.50
N MET A 62 -7.05 -7.99 4.51
CA MET A 62 -8.00 -7.23 3.69
C MET A 62 -7.46 -6.86 2.31
N HIS A 63 -6.23 -7.28 1.99
CA HIS A 63 -5.62 -6.97 0.71
C HIS A 63 -4.71 -8.10 0.22
N SER A 64 -5.20 -8.87 -0.73
CA SER A 64 -4.43 -9.89 -1.46
C SER A 64 -5.06 -10.12 -2.84
N HIS A 65 -4.39 -10.88 -3.69
CA HIS A 65 -4.85 -11.16 -5.05
C HIS A 65 -4.90 -12.67 -5.34
N ASP A 66 -5.38 -13.04 -6.52
CA ASP A 66 -5.40 -14.41 -7.00
C ASP A 66 -3.98 -14.83 -7.48
N TYR A 67 -3.05 -15.00 -6.52
CA TYR A 67 -1.65 -15.37 -6.79
C TYR A 67 -1.46 -16.83 -7.18
N VAL A 68 -2.50 -17.64 -7.17
CA VAL A 68 -2.41 -19.09 -7.34
C VAL A 68 -3.16 -19.58 -8.57
N GLU A 69 -2.63 -20.59 -9.23
CA GLU A 69 -3.14 -21.06 -10.52
C GLU A 69 -4.17 -22.18 -10.39
N ASN A 70 -4.17 -22.93 -9.27
CA ASN A 70 -4.97 -24.14 -9.12
C ASN A 70 -5.34 -24.42 -7.66
N THR A 71 -6.26 -25.37 -7.47
CA THR A 71 -6.81 -25.72 -6.15
C THR A 71 -5.77 -26.31 -5.20
N GLU A 72 -4.73 -26.99 -5.70
CA GLU A 72 -3.65 -27.52 -4.87
C GLU A 72 -2.83 -26.39 -4.25
N GLN A 73 -2.55 -25.33 -5.00
CA GLN A 73 -1.87 -24.14 -4.50
C GLN A 73 -2.73 -23.36 -3.52
N ILE A 74 -4.06 -23.28 -3.75
CA ILE A 74 -5.00 -22.72 -2.76
C ILE A 74 -4.93 -23.51 -1.45
N ALA A 75 -4.89 -24.85 -1.51
CA ALA A 75 -4.75 -25.70 -0.32
C ALA A 75 -3.42 -25.46 0.41
N VAL A 76 -2.32 -25.21 -0.33
CA VAL A 76 -1.03 -24.82 0.27
C VAL A 76 -1.17 -23.49 0.99
N TRP A 77 -1.75 -22.49 0.35
CA TRP A 77 -1.95 -21.16 0.95
C TRP A 77 -2.80 -21.24 2.22
N VAL A 78 -3.89 -22.01 2.21
CA VAL A 78 -4.72 -22.23 3.41
C VAL A 78 -3.89 -22.80 4.57
N ARG A 79 -3.00 -23.78 4.29
CA ARG A 79 -2.08 -24.30 5.34
C ARG A 79 -1.11 -23.25 5.86
N VAL A 80 -0.61 -22.36 4.99
CA VAL A 80 0.21 -21.22 5.42
C VAL A 80 -0.62 -20.29 6.30
N MET A 81 -1.83 -19.91 5.88
CA MET A 81 -2.74 -19.08 6.68
C MET A 81 -2.96 -19.68 8.08
N ASP A 82 -3.21 -20.99 8.16
CA ASP A 82 -3.38 -21.67 9.45
C ASP A 82 -2.12 -21.60 10.31
N ALA A 83 -0.96 -21.78 9.72
CA ALA A 83 0.32 -21.73 10.43
C ALA A 83 0.61 -20.34 10.97
N VAL A 84 0.39 -19.29 10.18
CA VAL A 84 0.73 -17.90 10.52
C VAL A 84 -0.36 -17.14 11.28
N GLY A 85 -1.58 -17.68 11.38
CA GLY A 85 -2.68 -17.08 12.16
C GLY A 85 -3.67 -16.24 11.34
N VAL A 86 -3.69 -16.37 10.03
CA VAL A 86 -4.65 -15.69 9.15
C VAL A 86 -5.93 -16.50 9.08
N GLN A 87 -7.06 -15.92 9.49
CA GLN A 87 -8.38 -16.55 9.45
C GLN A 87 -9.03 -16.39 8.08
N HIS A 88 -9.01 -15.18 7.54
CA HIS A 88 -9.62 -14.83 6.25
C HIS A 88 -8.67 -13.98 5.44
N THR A 89 -8.76 -14.11 4.11
CA THR A 89 -8.02 -13.27 3.16
C THR A 89 -8.98 -12.73 2.11
N ALA A 90 -8.90 -11.44 1.83
CA ALA A 90 -9.57 -10.80 0.72
C ALA A 90 -8.84 -11.15 -0.58
N ILE A 91 -9.59 -11.64 -1.57
CA ILE A 91 -9.09 -11.80 -2.94
C ILE A 91 -9.65 -10.64 -3.75
N MET A 92 -8.80 -9.65 -3.98
CA MET A 92 -9.13 -8.51 -4.82
C MET A 92 -8.92 -8.87 -6.27
N HIS A 93 -10.00 -8.76 -7.05
CA HIS A 93 -9.98 -9.07 -8.46
C HIS A 93 -9.54 -7.86 -9.26
N CYS A 94 -8.34 -7.95 -9.83
CA CYS A 94 -7.90 -7.01 -10.86
C CYS A 94 -8.15 -7.65 -12.21
N SER A 95 -9.02 -7.10 -13.03
CA SER A 95 -9.41 -7.74 -14.28
C SER A 95 -8.26 -7.92 -15.29
N TRP A 96 -7.16 -7.20 -15.13
CA TRP A 96 -5.95 -7.34 -15.96
C TRP A 96 -5.00 -8.45 -15.48
N ILE A 97 -5.13 -8.88 -14.23
CA ILE A 97 -4.33 -9.96 -13.66
C ILE A 97 -5.25 -11.18 -13.50
N GLY A 98 -5.05 -12.19 -14.32
CA GLY A 98 -5.62 -13.49 -14.08
C GLY A 98 -7.00 -13.76 -14.68
N ARG A 99 -7.76 -14.57 -13.99
CA ARG A 99 -8.99 -15.22 -14.45
C ARG A 99 -10.20 -14.28 -14.31
N PRO A 100 -11.30 -14.50 -15.09
CA PRO A 100 -12.59 -13.86 -14.85
C PRO A 100 -13.07 -14.07 -13.41
N PHE A 101 -13.83 -13.11 -12.87
CA PHE A 101 -14.31 -13.15 -11.49
C PHE A 101 -15.06 -14.45 -11.14
N GLU A 102 -15.88 -14.95 -12.06
CA GLU A 102 -16.63 -16.18 -11.91
C GLU A 102 -15.72 -17.41 -11.75
N GLU A 103 -14.61 -17.42 -12.48
CA GLU A 103 -13.61 -18.50 -12.39
C GLU A 103 -12.84 -18.44 -11.07
N VAL A 104 -12.52 -17.24 -10.59
CA VAL A 104 -11.90 -17.05 -9.26
C VAL A 104 -12.84 -17.61 -8.19
N VAL A 105 -14.10 -17.17 -8.14
CA VAL A 105 -15.06 -17.65 -7.15
C VAL A 105 -15.20 -19.18 -7.20
N ALA A 106 -15.26 -19.77 -8.41
CA ALA A 106 -15.34 -21.21 -8.59
C ALA A 106 -14.10 -21.95 -8.10
N ALA A 107 -12.91 -21.43 -8.38
CA ALA A 107 -11.65 -22.06 -7.96
C ALA A 107 -11.48 -22.12 -6.43
N TYR A 108 -11.91 -21.08 -5.73
CA TYR A 108 -11.83 -20.99 -4.28
C TYR A 108 -13.03 -21.59 -3.54
N ALA A 109 -14.06 -22.09 -4.25
CA ALA A 109 -15.27 -22.64 -3.66
C ALA A 109 -15.04 -23.71 -2.56
N PRO A 110 -14.04 -24.63 -2.66
CA PRO A 110 -13.72 -25.58 -1.59
C PRO A 110 -13.28 -24.92 -0.28
N TYR A 111 -12.82 -23.66 -0.32
CA TYR A 111 -12.30 -22.90 0.80
C TYR A 111 -13.05 -21.57 1.00
N LYS A 112 -14.30 -21.46 0.53
CA LYS A 112 -15.10 -20.22 0.56
C LYS A 112 -15.19 -19.54 1.93
N ASP A 113 -15.07 -20.31 3.01
CA ASP A 113 -15.12 -19.77 4.38
C ASP A 113 -13.81 -19.08 4.78
N ARG A 114 -12.74 -19.23 3.98
CA ARG A 114 -11.40 -18.64 4.24
C ARG A 114 -11.15 -17.41 3.39
N PHE A 115 -11.91 -17.18 2.33
CA PHE A 115 -11.69 -16.10 1.39
C PHE A 115 -12.90 -15.18 1.26
N ARG A 116 -12.64 -13.91 0.97
CA ARG A 116 -13.63 -12.87 0.69
C ARG A 116 -13.32 -12.28 -0.66
N PHE A 117 -14.29 -12.29 -1.57
CA PHE A 117 -14.08 -11.89 -2.95
C PHE A 117 -14.46 -10.43 -3.15
N TRP A 118 -13.59 -9.70 -3.83
CA TRP A 118 -13.79 -8.34 -4.26
C TRP A 118 -13.81 -8.31 -5.77
N CYS A 119 -14.79 -7.65 -6.38
CA CYS A 119 -14.91 -7.55 -7.83
C CYS A 119 -14.39 -6.20 -8.35
N CYS A 120 -14.30 -6.03 -9.68
CA CYS A 120 -13.98 -4.77 -10.31
C CYS A 120 -15.20 -4.13 -10.98
N PHE A 121 -15.08 -2.86 -11.35
CA PHE A 121 -16.00 -2.21 -12.26
C PHE A 121 -15.89 -2.80 -13.67
N ASP A 122 -17.01 -2.78 -14.38
CA ASP A 122 -17.07 -3.08 -15.81
C ASP A 122 -17.28 -1.76 -16.56
N TYR A 123 -16.28 -1.33 -17.32
CA TYR A 123 -16.33 -0.07 -18.04
C TYR A 123 -16.76 -0.22 -19.51
N THR A 124 -17.24 -1.39 -19.90
CA THR A 124 -17.74 -1.59 -21.26
C THR A 124 -18.87 -0.61 -21.55
N ASP A 125 -18.72 0.17 -22.61
CA ASP A 125 -19.67 1.19 -23.05
C ASP A 125 -20.02 2.23 -21.98
N ILE A 126 -19.12 2.53 -21.04
CA ILE A 126 -19.34 3.43 -19.88
C ILE A 126 -19.73 4.86 -20.29
N ASP A 127 -19.47 5.25 -21.53
CA ASP A 127 -19.88 6.54 -22.08
C ASP A 127 -21.36 6.60 -22.48
N THR A 128 -22.10 5.49 -22.32
CA THR A 128 -23.52 5.41 -22.66
C THR A 128 -24.39 5.10 -21.44
N PRO A 129 -25.62 5.60 -21.36
CA PRO A 129 -26.55 5.23 -20.27
C PRO A 129 -26.79 3.73 -20.18
N GLU A 130 -26.81 3.03 -21.31
CA GLU A 130 -27.00 1.58 -21.42
C GLU A 130 -25.80 0.82 -20.84
N GLY A 131 -24.59 1.27 -21.11
CA GLY A 131 -23.36 0.71 -20.56
C GLY A 131 -23.26 0.92 -19.05
N ILE A 132 -23.56 2.13 -18.55
CA ILE A 132 -23.63 2.42 -17.12
C ILE A 132 -24.64 1.48 -16.44
N ALA A 133 -25.83 1.32 -17.02
CA ALA A 133 -26.85 0.43 -16.47
C ALA A 133 -26.40 -1.05 -16.52
N ALA A 134 -25.64 -1.45 -17.54
CA ALA A 134 -25.08 -2.81 -17.65
C ALA A 134 -24.01 -3.04 -16.56
N ALA A 135 -23.11 -2.08 -16.33
CA ALA A 135 -22.10 -2.13 -15.28
C ALA A 135 -22.73 -2.24 -13.89
N CYS A 136 -23.80 -1.49 -13.61
CA CYS A 136 -24.55 -1.61 -12.35
C CYS A 136 -25.15 -3.03 -12.20
N ARG A 137 -25.71 -3.61 -13.27
CA ARG A 137 -26.21 -5.00 -13.23
C ARG A 137 -25.08 -6.03 -13.02
N THR A 138 -23.91 -5.78 -13.57
CA THR A 138 -22.72 -6.61 -13.33
C THR A 138 -22.33 -6.58 -11.86
N LEU A 139 -22.35 -5.43 -11.20
CA LEU A 139 -22.13 -5.33 -9.75
C LEU A 139 -23.16 -6.10 -8.94
N GLU A 140 -24.46 -5.98 -9.29
CA GLU A 140 -25.54 -6.75 -8.65
C GLU A 140 -25.33 -8.26 -8.81
N ARG A 141 -24.92 -8.70 -10.00
CA ARG A 141 -24.60 -10.10 -10.28
C ARG A 141 -23.42 -10.59 -9.46
N TYR A 142 -22.33 -9.85 -9.40
CA TYR A 142 -21.15 -10.22 -8.62
C TYR A 142 -21.43 -10.21 -7.10
N HIS A 143 -22.19 -9.25 -6.62
CA HIS A 143 -22.68 -9.26 -5.25
C HIS A 143 -23.51 -10.51 -4.92
N ALA A 144 -24.44 -10.90 -5.81
CA ALA A 144 -25.22 -12.13 -5.66
C ALA A 144 -24.36 -13.42 -5.69
N MET A 145 -23.20 -13.38 -6.34
CA MET A 145 -22.19 -14.46 -6.33
C MET A 145 -21.30 -14.45 -5.07
N GLY A 146 -21.42 -13.46 -4.19
CA GLY A 146 -20.70 -13.37 -2.95
C GLY A 146 -19.56 -12.34 -2.92
N ALA A 147 -19.48 -11.42 -3.89
CA ALA A 147 -18.59 -10.28 -3.80
C ALA A 147 -18.98 -9.40 -2.59
N VAL A 148 -17.99 -9.03 -1.77
CA VAL A 148 -18.19 -8.24 -0.55
C VAL A 148 -17.70 -6.79 -0.70
N GLY A 149 -17.08 -6.45 -1.82
CA GLY A 149 -16.56 -5.12 -2.12
C GLY A 149 -16.10 -5.02 -3.56
N VAL A 150 -15.66 -3.83 -3.95
CA VAL A 150 -15.02 -3.53 -5.24
C VAL A 150 -13.55 -3.20 -4.99
N GLY A 151 -12.65 -3.83 -5.71
CA GLY A 151 -11.21 -3.62 -5.62
C GLY A 151 -10.39 -4.88 -5.97
N GLU A 152 -9.15 -4.67 -6.25
CA GLU A 152 -8.45 -3.40 -6.20
C GLU A 152 -8.72 -2.61 -7.48
N LEU A 153 -9.22 -1.37 -7.36
CA LEU A 153 -9.13 -0.40 -8.46
C LEU A 153 -7.74 0.22 -8.44
N GLY A 154 -7.20 0.66 -9.58
CA GLY A 154 -5.82 1.13 -9.61
C GLY A 154 -5.58 2.29 -10.56
N ASP A 155 -5.41 3.49 -10.01
CA ASP A 155 -5.10 4.70 -10.76
C ASP A 155 -3.70 5.23 -10.42
N LYS A 156 -2.77 5.01 -11.34
CA LYS A 156 -1.38 5.46 -11.25
C LYS A 156 -1.07 6.68 -12.11
N GLY A 157 -2.12 7.31 -12.67
CA GLY A 157 -2.02 8.54 -13.45
C GLY A 157 -2.76 8.51 -14.79
N GLU A 158 -3.01 7.35 -15.34
CA GLU A 158 -3.73 7.17 -16.61
C GLU A 158 -5.23 6.83 -16.44
N GLY A 159 -5.75 6.96 -15.21
CA GLY A 159 -7.07 6.47 -14.82
C GLY A 159 -7.03 5.06 -14.28
N ASP A 160 -8.21 4.48 -13.99
CA ASP A 160 -8.30 3.13 -13.45
C ASP A 160 -7.96 2.07 -14.49
N THR A 161 -6.67 1.72 -14.57
CA THR A 161 -6.17 0.70 -15.48
C THR A 161 -6.41 -0.72 -14.98
N TYR A 162 -6.74 -0.92 -13.71
CA TYR A 162 -6.94 -2.24 -13.12
C TYR A 162 -8.30 -2.85 -13.48
N ALA A 163 -9.32 -2.04 -13.67
CA ALA A 163 -10.63 -2.51 -14.13
C ALA A 163 -10.69 -2.78 -15.65
N ARG A 164 -9.61 -2.55 -16.40
CA ARG A 164 -9.53 -2.74 -17.87
C ARG A 164 -10.75 -2.21 -18.63
N PRO A 165 -10.99 -0.93 -18.68
CA PRO A 165 -11.80 -0.42 -19.73
C PRO A 165 -11.11 -0.73 -21.08
N ALA A 166 -11.85 -1.06 -22.10
CA ALA A 166 -11.27 -1.32 -23.44
C ALA A 166 -10.43 -0.13 -23.92
N ASP A 167 -10.77 1.10 -23.46
CA ASP A 167 -10.06 2.35 -23.68
C ASP A 167 -9.90 3.14 -22.37
N GLY A 168 -9.67 2.48 -21.25
CA GLY A 168 -9.73 2.99 -19.88
C GLY A 168 -8.82 4.12 -19.47
N LYS A 169 -8.19 4.73 -20.44
CA LYS A 169 -7.47 5.97 -20.27
C LYS A 169 -8.43 7.07 -19.83
N ASP A 170 -7.98 7.81 -18.83
CA ASP A 170 -8.65 9.01 -18.31
C ASP A 170 -9.96 8.79 -17.52
N ILE A 171 -10.24 7.57 -17.04
CA ILE A 171 -11.32 7.36 -16.08
C ILE A 171 -10.73 7.35 -14.65
N HIS A 172 -10.65 8.52 -14.05
CA HIS A 172 -10.23 8.68 -12.66
C HIS A 172 -11.40 8.44 -11.71
N ILE A 173 -11.12 8.18 -10.44
CA ILE A 173 -12.15 7.80 -9.47
C ILE A 173 -13.22 8.88 -9.21
N ASP A 174 -12.96 10.13 -9.53
CA ASP A 174 -13.91 11.24 -9.47
C ASP A 174 -14.61 11.54 -10.81
N ASP A 175 -14.43 10.69 -11.82
CA ASP A 175 -15.07 10.86 -13.12
C ASP A 175 -16.61 10.75 -12.98
N PRO A 176 -17.38 11.72 -13.49
CA PRO A 176 -18.84 11.69 -13.39
C PRO A 176 -19.50 10.45 -14.00
N ARG A 177 -18.85 9.79 -14.99
CA ARG A 177 -19.37 8.58 -15.64
C ARG A 177 -19.50 7.42 -14.67
N ILE A 178 -18.56 7.29 -13.71
CA ILE A 178 -18.57 6.17 -12.76
C ILE A 178 -19.33 6.48 -11.46
N LYS A 179 -19.80 7.69 -11.28
CA LYS A 179 -20.60 8.05 -10.09
C LYS A 179 -21.78 7.09 -9.83
N PRO A 180 -22.57 6.67 -10.85
CA PRO A 180 -23.63 5.68 -10.65
C PRO A 180 -23.13 4.31 -10.14
N LEU A 181 -21.90 3.91 -10.49
CA LEU A 181 -21.29 2.67 -10.02
C LEU A 181 -20.91 2.81 -8.54
N ILE A 182 -20.34 3.95 -8.14
CA ILE A 182 -20.02 4.25 -6.74
C ILE A 182 -21.29 4.28 -5.88
N GLU A 183 -22.36 4.92 -6.38
CA GLU A 183 -23.67 4.94 -5.71
C GLU A 183 -24.26 3.54 -5.60
N LYS A 184 -24.13 2.69 -6.64
CA LYS A 184 -24.53 1.28 -6.62
C LYS A 184 -23.76 0.48 -5.57
N CYS A 185 -22.46 0.73 -5.39
CA CYS A 185 -21.68 0.13 -4.31
C CYS A 185 -22.26 0.47 -2.93
N ALA A 186 -22.67 1.73 -2.70
CA ALA A 186 -23.34 2.11 -1.47
C ALA A 186 -24.68 1.39 -1.26
N GLU A 187 -25.50 1.24 -2.32
CA GLU A 187 -26.76 0.48 -2.26
C GLU A 187 -26.55 -1.00 -1.89
N LEU A 188 -25.53 -1.61 -2.50
CA LEU A 188 -25.19 -3.03 -2.28
C LEU A 188 -24.36 -3.22 -1.00
N LYS A 189 -24.01 -2.15 -0.29
CA LYS A 189 -23.10 -2.17 0.86
C LYS A 189 -21.76 -2.81 0.52
N MET A 190 -21.20 -2.46 -0.62
CA MET A 190 -19.88 -2.89 -1.08
C MET A 190 -18.87 -1.75 -0.92
N PRO A 191 -17.92 -1.81 0.02
CA PRO A 191 -16.84 -0.83 0.10
C PRO A 191 -15.98 -0.85 -1.16
N ILE A 192 -15.31 0.26 -1.46
CA ILE A 192 -14.39 0.39 -2.58
C ILE A 192 -12.95 0.46 -2.04
N SER A 193 -12.10 -0.46 -2.47
CA SER A 193 -10.67 -0.48 -2.20
C SER A 193 -9.91 -0.03 -3.45
N ILE A 194 -9.01 0.94 -3.29
CA ILE A 194 -8.37 1.58 -4.44
C ILE A 194 -6.92 1.96 -4.17
N HIS A 195 -6.06 1.58 -5.12
CA HIS A 195 -4.68 2.02 -5.25
C HIS A 195 -4.64 3.35 -5.99
N ILE A 196 -4.28 4.39 -5.31
CA ILE A 196 -4.09 5.73 -5.88
C ILE A 196 -2.62 6.11 -5.84
N ALA A 197 -2.08 6.54 -6.97
CA ALA A 197 -0.69 6.94 -7.15
C ALA A 197 0.32 5.80 -6.90
N GLU A 198 1.59 6.14 -6.80
CA GLU A 198 2.69 5.30 -6.36
C GLU A 198 3.42 6.00 -5.20
N PRO A 199 4.32 5.34 -4.46
CA PRO A 199 5.15 6.01 -3.47
C PRO A 199 5.81 7.28 -4.03
N TYR A 200 5.87 8.32 -3.22
CA TYR A 200 6.27 9.66 -3.69
C TYR A 200 7.66 9.68 -4.38
N TRP A 201 8.57 8.79 -3.97
CA TRP A 201 9.89 8.63 -4.61
C TRP A 201 9.83 8.32 -6.10
N MET A 202 8.73 7.69 -6.58
CA MET A 202 8.52 7.33 -7.99
C MET A 202 8.30 8.56 -8.89
N TYR A 203 7.97 9.71 -8.28
CA TYR A 203 7.73 10.99 -8.97
C TYR A 203 8.92 11.96 -8.86
N LEU A 204 9.93 11.63 -8.07
CA LEU A 204 11.11 12.46 -7.89
C LEU A 204 12.14 12.22 -9.01
N PRO A 205 13.09 13.15 -9.21
CA PRO A 205 14.22 12.92 -10.12
C PRO A 205 14.95 11.61 -9.80
N MET A 206 15.35 10.87 -10.82
CA MET A 206 16.12 9.63 -10.66
C MET A 206 17.61 9.93 -10.56
N ASP A 207 18.02 10.61 -9.49
CA ASP A 207 19.39 11.04 -9.24
C ASP A 207 19.82 10.74 -7.79
N GLU A 208 20.99 11.25 -7.39
CA GLU A 208 21.60 11.03 -6.08
C GLU A 208 20.81 11.64 -4.90
N THR A 209 19.79 12.44 -5.15
CA THR A 209 18.95 13.06 -4.11
C THR A 209 17.70 12.27 -3.80
N ASN A 210 17.39 11.24 -4.58
CA ASN A 210 16.21 10.40 -4.39
C ASN A 210 16.48 9.31 -3.35
N ASP A 211 15.91 9.46 -2.15
CA ASP A 211 16.09 8.51 -1.04
C ASP A 211 15.54 7.09 -1.39
N GLY A 212 14.51 6.99 -2.21
CA GLY A 212 13.94 5.72 -2.67
C GLY A 212 14.51 5.18 -3.98
N LEU A 213 15.62 5.70 -4.51
CA LEU A 213 16.11 5.48 -5.87
C LEU A 213 16.16 4.00 -6.29
N VAL A 214 16.59 3.10 -5.40
CA VAL A 214 16.77 1.67 -5.75
C VAL A 214 15.46 1.02 -6.17
N ASN A 215 14.38 1.32 -5.48
CA ASN A 215 13.05 0.83 -5.82
C ASN A 215 12.37 1.74 -6.85
N ALA A 216 12.51 3.06 -6.68
CA ALA A 216 11.85 4.07 -7.52
C ALA A 216 12.20 3.93 -9.01
N VAL A 217 13.42 3.53 -9.35
CA VAL A 217 13.83 3.36 -10.75
C VAL A 217 13.01 2.30 -11.48
N THR A 218 12.51 1.31 -10.78
CA THR A 218 11.67 0.23 -11.35
C THR A 218 10.24 0.70 -11.63
N TRP A 219 9.73 1.60 -10.80
CA TRP A 219 8.34 2.05 -10.79
C TRP A 219 8.19 3.55 -11.12
N HIS A 220 9.23 4.16 -11.69
CA HIS A 220 9.22 5.59 -12.04
C HIS A 220 7.99 5.96 -12.87
N VAL A 221 7.34 7.05 -12.49
CA VAL A 221 6.16 7.58 -13.17
C VAL A 221 6.56 8.80 -13.99
N ASP A 222 6.47 8.68 -15.32
CA ASP A 222 6.60 9.82 -16.22
C ASP A 222 5.27 10.58 -16.30
N THR A 223 5.23 11.73 -15.66
CA THR A 223 4.03 12.58 -15.60
C THR A 223 3.81 13.46 -16.83
N THR A 224 4.54 13.25 -17.92
CA THR A 224 4.40 14.07 -19.14
C THR A 224 3.00 13.97 -19.75
N ASN A 225 2.37 12.80 -19.67
CA ASN A 225 1.08 12.51 -20.30
C ASN A 225 0.05 11.89 -19.33
N CYS A 226 0.28 11.97 -18.02
CA CYS A 226 -0.64 11.43 -17.03
C CYS A 226 -0.69 12.34 -15.79
N TYR A 227 -1.64 12.09 -14.90
CA TYR A 227 -1.71 12.84 -13.65
C TYR A 227 -0.53 12.54 -12.73
N GLY A 228 0.05 13.61 -12.18
CA GLY A 228 1.06 13.50 -11.13
C GLY A 228 0.43 13.24 -9.76
N TYR A 229 1.30 12.98 -8.77
CA TYR A 229 0.94 12.55 -7.43
C TYR A 229 -0.18 13.39 -6.78
N ASP A 230 0.01 14.71 -6.67
CA ASP A 230 -0.96 15.59 -5.99
C ASP A 230 -2.33 15.63 -6.68
N LYS A 231 -2.34 15.55 -8.02
CA LYS A 231 -3.59 15.53 -8.78
C LYS A 231 -4.36 14.23 -8.55
N LEU A 232 -3.66 13.09 -8.44
CA LEU A 232 -4.26 11.80 -8.12
C LEU A 232 -4.87 11.79 -6.71
N ILE A 233 -4.18 12.36 -5.73
CA ILE A 233 -4.74 12.51 -4.38
C ILE A 233 -5.98 13.41 -4.38
N GLU A 234 -5.98 14.47 -5.19
CA GLU A 234 -7.15 15.34 -5.36
C GLU A 234 -8.35 14.58 -5.95
N THR A 235 -8.18 13.76 -6.99
CA THR A 235 -9.27 12.96 -7.56
C THR A 235 -9.88 12.02 -6.54
N PHE A 236 -9.02 11.35 -5.75
CA PHE A 236 -9.47 10.48 -4.69
C PHE A 236 -10.23 11.24 -3.58
N GLU A 237 -9.70 12.37 -3.13
CA GLU A 237 -10.37 13.22 -2.13
C GLU A 237 -11.74 13.71 -2.64
N ASN A 238 -11.85 14.08 -3.93
CA ASN A 238 -13.11 14.45 -4.55
C ASN A 238 -14.13 13.31 -4.48
N ALA A 239 -13.74 12.09 -4.87
CA ALA A 239 -14.60 10.92 -4.84
C ALA A 239 -15.11 10.60 -3.43
N VAL A 240 -14.23 10.60 -2.42
CA VAL A 240 -14.58 10.35 -1.02
C VAL A 240 -15.57 11.41 -0.50
N ARG A 241 -15.31 12.68 -0.80
CA ARG A 241 -16.15 13.82 -0.39
C ARG A 241 -17.55 13.75 -1.00
N GLU A 242 -17.63 13.42 -2.29
CA GLU A 242 -18.88 13.46 -3.05
C GLU A 242 -19.77 12.23 -2.83
N ASN A 243 -19.18 11.15 -2.27
CA ASN A 243 -19.88 9.89 -2.03
C ASN A 243 -19.85 9.50 -0.53
N PRO A 244 -20.44 10.28 0.38
CA PRO A 244 -20.32 10.05 1.83
C PRO A 244 -21.02 8.77 2.32
N LYS A 245 -21.82 8.10 1.49
CA LYS A 245 -22.49 6.83 1.80
C LYS A 245 -21.67 5.61 1.40
N THR A 246 -20.64 5.80 0.57
CA THR A 246 -19.73 4.75 0.15
C THR A 246 -18.53 4.74 1.07
N LEU A 247 -18.16 3.58 1.58
CA LEU A 247 -16.92 3.38 2.32
C LEU A 247 -15.76 3.23 1.32
N PHE A 248 -14.71 4.02 1.50
CA PHE A 248 -13.48 3.91 0.74
C PHE A 248 -12.36 3.36 1.60
N ILE A 249 -11.57 2.45 1.03
CA ILE A 249 -10.33 1.93 1.61
C ILE A 249 -9.19 2.37 0.71
N ALA A 250 -8.36 3.27 1.19
CA ALA A 250 -7.16 3.68 0.49
C ALA A 250 -6.09 2.60 0.67
N CYS A 251 -5.73 1.91 -0.40
CA CYS A 251 -4.65 0.92 -0.37
C CYS A 251 -3.32 1.59 -0.01
N HIS A 252 -2.41 0.84 0.67
CA HIS A 252 -1.01 1.22 0.78
C HIS A 252 -0.76 2.56 1.50
N TYR A 253 -1.48 2.85 2.60
CA TYR A 253 -1.42 4.18 3.26
C TYR A 253 -1.77 5.33 2.28
N LEU A 254 -2.57 5.10 1.24
CA LEU A 254 -2.77 6.05 0.13
C LEU A 254 -1.45 6.51 -0.50
N ASN A 255 -0.42 5.65 -0.49
CA ASN A 255 0.95 5.96 -0.88
C ASN A 255 1.55 7.22 -0.21
N MET A 256 1.09 7.53 1.02
CA MET A 256 1.47 8.72 1.82
C MET A 256 2.39 8.38 3.02
N THR A 257 3.17 7.31 2.98
CA THR A 257 4.11 7.00 4.07
C THR A 257 5.13 8.11 4.32
N HIS A 258 5.42 8.92 3.29
CA HIS A 258 6.27 10.11 3.37
C HIS A 258 5.57 11.34 4.00
N ASP A 259 4.22 11.37 4.05
CA ASP A 259 3.42 12.49 4.58
C ASP A 259 2.22 11.98 5.40
N LEU A 260 2.49 11.26 6.49
CA LEU A 260 1.48 10.77 7.42
C LEU A 260 0.57 11.89 7.99
N PRO A 261 1.05 13.12 8.25
CA PRO A 261 0.16 14.23 8.65
C PRO A 261 -0.93 14.53 7.63
N ARG A 262 -0.63 14.50 6.32
CA ARG A 262 -1.61 14.72 5.25
C ARG A 262 -2.65 13.59 5.19
N LEU A 263 -2.22 12.33 5.27
CA LEU A 263 -3.13 11.19 5.39
C LEU A 263 -4.04 11.33 6.62
N GLY A 264 -3.46 11.71 7.75
CA GLY A 264 -4.22 11.94 8.98
C GLY A 264 -5.28 13.03 8.84
N ALA A 265 -4.99 14.12 8.15
CA ALA A 265 -5.94 15.19 7.88
C ALA A 265 -7.15 14.71 7.02
N LEU A 266 -6.90 13.82 6.05
CA LEU A 266 -7.97 13.19 5.27
C LEU A 266 -8.84 12.28 6.14
N LEU A 267 -8.23 11.46 7.00
CA LEU A 267 -8.96 10.59 7.93
C LEU A 267 -9.78 11.37 8.96
N ASP A 268 -9.27 12.50 9.46
CA ASP A 268 -9.99 13.37 10.38
C ASP A 268 -11.20 14.05 9.69
N LYS A 269 -11.08 14.34 8.38
CA LYS A 269 -12.11 15.02 7.58
C LYS A 269 -13.21 14.10 7.09
N TYR A 270 -12.87 12.86 6.73
CA TYR A 270 -13.78 11.94 6.05
C TYR A 270 -14.07 10.67 6.87
N PRO A 271 -15.25 10.56 7.49
CA PRO A 271 -15.63 9.39 8.29
C PRO A 271 -15.78 8.11 7.47
N ASN A 272 -16.02 8.21 6.17
CA ASN A 272 -16.13 7.10 5.22
C ASN A 272 -14.80 6.66 4.59
N LEU A 273 -13.66 7.11 5.13
CA LEU A 273 -12.33 6.76 4.66
C LEU A 273 -11.62 5.85 5.67
N TYR A 274 -11.11 4.71 5.18
CA TYR A 274 -10.18 3.81 5.84
C TYR A 274 -8.92 3.67 5.00
N PHE A 275 -7.90 3.02 5.54
CA PHE A 275 -6.69 2.68 4.78
C PHE A 275 -6.15 1.32 5.21
N ASP A 276 -5.38 0.67 4.34
CA ASP A 276 -4.62 -0.52 4.67
C ASP A 276 -3.09 -0.27 4.63
N ILE A 277 -2.34 -1.22 5.18
CA ILE A 277 -0.88 -1.14 5.28
C ILE A 277 -0.15 -1.96 4.20
N SER A 278 -0.89 -2.58 3.30
CA SER A 278 -0.37 -3.54 2.33
C SER A 278 0.79 -2.98 1.50
N ALA A 279 1.74 -3.84 1.17
CA ALA A 279 2.92 -3.56 0.35
C ALA A 279 3.76 -2.33 0.77
N ARG A 280 3.52 -1.70 1.93
CA ARG A 280 4.23 -0.48 2.38
C ARG A 280 4.93 -0.65 3.74
N VAL A 281 5.25 -1.89 4.08
CA VAL A 281 5.96 -2.19 5.33
C VAL A 281 7.36 -1.59 5.35
N ALA A 282 8.10 -1.70 4.24
CA ALA A 282 9.45 -1.15 4.14
C ALA A 282 9.46 0.38 4.22
N GLU A 283 8.53 1.05 3.51
CA GLU A 283 8.41 2.51 3.48
C GLU A 283 7.92 3.08 4.82
N SER A 284 7.15 2.32 5.58
CA SER A 284 6.69 2.75 6.90
C SER A 284 7.70 2.44 8.01
N ALA A 285 8.47 1.35 7.88
CA ALA A 285 9.37 0.86 8.92
C ALA A 285 10.74 1.57 8.96
N HIS A 286 11.08 2.41 7.98
CA HIS A 286 12.28 3.26 8.06
C HIS A 286 12.03 4.53 8.91
N THR A 287 10.76 4.89 9.17
CA THR A 287 10.36 5.97 10.08
C THR A 287 9.50 5.45 11.25
N PRO A 288 9.99 4.48 12.05
CA PRO A 288 9.14 3.67 12.94
C PRO A 288 8.42 4.46 14.02
N ARG A 289 9.01 5.53 14.56
CA ARG A 289 8.37 6.34 15.62
C ARG A 289 7.16 7.11 15.10
N ALA A 290 7.32 7.80 13.97
CA ALA A 290 6.24 8.57 13.35
C ALA A 290 5.10 7.62 12.92
N THR A 291 5.45 6.49 12.30
CA THR A 291 4.46 5.49 11.89
C THR A 291 3.73 4.87 13.07
N ARG A 292 4.44 4.52 14.16
CA ARG A 292 3.82 4.00 15.37
C ARG A 292 2.80 4.97 15.97
N GLU A 293 3.16 6.24 16.12
CA GLU A 293 2.28 7.28 16.66
C GLU A 293 1.04 7.47 15.77
N PHE A 294 1.23 7.46 14.46
CA PHE A 294 0.15 7.53 13.48
C PHE A 294 -0.82 6.35 13.59
N LEU A 295 -0.32 5.12 13.62
CA LEU A 295 -1.15 3.91 13.73
C LEU A 295 -1.91 3.84 15.06
N ILE A 296 -1.32 4.28 16.16
CA ILE A 296 -2.01 4.41 17.46
C ILE A 296 -3.15 5.43 17.37
N LYS A 297 -2.89 6.60 16.78
CA LYS A 297 -3.91 7.66 16.64
C LYS A 297 -5.08 7.20 15.77
N TYR A 298 -4.81 6.52 14.68
CA TYR A 298 -5.82 6.10 13.69
C TYR A 298 -6.18 4.61 13.76
N GLN A 299 -5.99 3.99 14.93
CA GLN A 299 -6.19 2.56 15.15
C GLN A 299 -7.58 2.02 14.77
N ASP A 300 -8.61 2.87 14.73
CA ASP A 300 -9.97 2.51 14.35
C ASP A 300 -10.24 2.63 12.83
N ARG A 301 -9.24 3.04 12.06
CA ARG A 301 -9.32 3.32 10.62
C ARG A 301 -8.31 2.53 9.78
N VAL A 302 -7.41 1.80 10.40
CA VAL A 302 -6.37 1.01 9.73
C VAL A 302 -6.81 -0.45 9.59
N LEU A 303 -6.49 -1.05 8.44
CA LEU A 303 -6.73 -2.44 8.12
C LEU A 303 -5.39 -3.14 7.87
N PHE A 304 -5.30 -4.40 8.27
CA PHE A 304 -4.20 -5.25 7.86
C PHE A 304 -4.43 -5.71 6.41
N GLY A 305 -3.39 -5.65 5.61
CA GLY A 305 -3.32 -6.15 4.25
C GLY A 305 -1.88 -6.52 3.92
N THR A 306 -1.69 -7.50 3.06
CA THR A 306 -0.35 -7.95 2.66
C THR A 306 0.06 -7.49 1.27
N ASP A 307 -0.70 -7.81 0.26
CA ASP A 307 -0.39 -7.57 -1.17
C ASP A 307 1.01 -8.07 -1.60
N ASN A 308 1.49 -9.15 -1.00
CA ASN A 308 2.86 -9.65 -1.20
C ASN A 308 2.95 -11.18 -1.36
N GLY A 309 1.92 -11.82 -1.91
CA GLY A 309 1.94 -13.26 -2.18
C GLY A 309 1.39 -14.12 -1.04
N THR A 310 1.78 -15.40 -0.99
CA THR A 310 1.13 -16.42 -0.16
C THR A 310 2.07 -17.11 0.83
N GLU A 311 3.34 -16.70 0.86
CA GLU A 311 4.40 -17.42 1.57
C GLU A 311 4.51 -17.02 3.05
N ALA A 312 4.78 -17.98 3.94
CA ALA A 312 4.92 -17.71 5.37
C ALA A 312 5.97 -16.64 5.73
N PRO A 313 7.17 -16.61 5.12
CA PRO A 313 8.17 -15.58 5.45
C PRO A 313 7.70 -14.16 5.21
N MET A 314 6.84 -13.94 4.18
CA MET A 314 6.24 -12.63 3.91
C MET A 314 5.38 -12.16 5.09
N TYR A 315 4.48 -12.99 5.58
CA TYR A 315 3.66 -12.68 6.76
C TYR A 315 4.52 -12.43 8.01
N GLN A 316 5.51 -13.28 8.23
CA GLN A 316 6.40 -13.23 9.39
C GLN A 316 7.23 -11.94 9.43
N ALA A 317 7.70 -11.46 8.27
CA ALA A 317 8.40 -10.18 8.16
C ALA A 317 7.50 -9.01 8.57
N ILE A 318 6.22 -9.02 8.16
CA ILE A 318 5.24 -8.00 8.53
C ILE A 318 4.97 -8.05 10.04
N PHE A 319 4.75 -9.24 10.61
CA PHE A 319 4.50 -9.39 12.03
C PHE A 319 5.68 -8.91 12.87
N ARG A 320 6.91 -9.22 12.45
CA ARG A 320 8.12 -8.72 13.10
C ARG A 320 8.12 -7.20 13.18
N VAL A 321 7.77 -6.51 12.10
CA VAL A 321 7.69 -5.05 12.08
C VAL A 321 6.58 -4.53 13.02
N LEU A 322 5.42 -5.14 13.01
CA LEU A 322 4.27 -4.64 13.79
C LEU A 322 4.37 -4.95 15.30
N GLU A 323 4.83 -6.15 15.64
CA GLU A 323 4.70 -6.70 16.99
C GLU A 323 5.94 -6.56 17.87
N THR A 324 7.15 -6.46 17.28
CA THR A 324 8.40 -6.51 18.03
C THR A 324 8.99 -5.12 18.31
N ASN A 325 10.07 -5.12 19.07
CA ASN A 325 10.89 -3.95 19.33
C ASN A 325 12.27 -4.06 18.63
N ASP A 326 12.35 -4.86 17.58
CA ASP A 326 13.59 -5.07 16.85
C ASP A 326 14.00 -3.81 16.10
N GLU A 327 15.28 -3.53 16.08
CA GLU A 327 15.86 -2.36 15.46
C GLU A 327 16.88 -2.74 14.39
N HIS A 328 17.02 -1.90 13.37
CA HIS A 328 18.08 -1.94 12.38
C HIS A 328 18.28 -3.32 11.74
N PHE A 329 17.29 -3.80 11.03
CA PHE A 329 17.36 -5.05 10.25
C PHE A 329 17.00 -4.81 8.78
N TYR A 330 17.41 -5.72 7.91
CA TYR A 330 17.15 -5.64 6.48
C TYR A 330 16.20 -6.76 6.05
N VAL A 331 15.33 -6.44 5.09
CA VAL A 331 14.48 -7.38 4.36
C VAL A 331 14.72 -7.12 2.88
N PRO A 332 15.72 -7.77 2.26
CA PRO A 332 16.13 -7.48 0.88
C PRO A 332 15.02 -7.63 -0.15
N GLU A 333 14.05 -8.51 0.13
CA GLU A 333 12.89 -8.79 -0.72
C GLU A 333 12.00 -7.57 -0.95
N TYR A 334 12.06 -6.58 -0.05
CA TYR A 334 11.31 -5.31 -0.21
C TYR A 334 11.97 -4.32 -1.18
N GLY A 335 13.21 -4.60 -1.64
CA GLY A 335 13.87 -3.82 -2.67
C GLY A 335 14.43 -2.46 -2.25
N TYR A 336 14.44 -2.13 -0.95
CA TYR A 336 15.01 -0.87 -0.44
C TYR A 336 16.39 -1.08 0.19
N HIS A 337 17.22 -0.02 0.16
CA HIS A 337 18.61 -0.05 0.69
C HIS A 337 18.71 0.32 2.17
N TRP A 338 17.62 0.83 2.77
CA TRP A 338 17.62 1.25 4.17
C TRP A 338 17.30 0.10 5.13
N ALA A 339 17.71 0.27 6.38
CA ALA A 339 17.35 -0.63 7.45
C ALA A 339 15.93 -0.32 7.95
N LEU A 340 15.24 -1.37 8.40
CA LEU A 340 13.92 -1.30 9.00
C LEU A 340 14.05 -1.33 10.53
N SER A 341 13.05 -0.79 11.22
CA SER A 341 12.86 -0.96 12.65
C SER A 341 11.39 -1.20 12.97
N ALA A 342 11.15 -2.05 13.92
CA ALA A 342 9.80 -2.47 14.31
C ALA A 342 9.05 -1.38 15.10
N PHE A 343 7.72 -1.51 15.15
CA PHE A 343 6.84 -0.50 15.76
C PHE A 343 6.50 -0.77 17.21
N ASN A 344 6.58 -2.02 17.67
CA ASN A 344 6.13 -2.42 19.00
C ASN A 344 4.72 -1.88 19.30
N LEU A 345 3.75 -2.19 18.44
CA LEU A 345 2.38 -1.70 18.60
C LEU A 345 1.72 -2.29 19.85
N PRO A 346 0.93 -1.49 20.59
CA PRO A 346 0.11 -1.98 21.69
C PRO A 346 -0.87 -3.06 21.22
N ASP A 347 -1.18 -4.01 22.12
CA ASP A 347 -2.08 -5.14 21.83
C ASP A 347 -3.47 -4.72 21.36
N GLU A 348 -4.01 -3.63 21.91
CA GLU A 348 -5.30 -3.08 21.48
C GLU A 348 -5.25 -2.54 20.03
N VAL A 349 -4.13 -1.97 19.61
CA VAL A 349 -3.93 -1.49 18.22
C VAL A 349 -3.80 -2.67 17.29
N LEU A 350 -2.99 -3.68 17.66
CA LEU A 350 -2.84 -4.91 16.88
C LEU A 350 -4.18 -5.63 16.68
N LYS A 351 -4.99 -5.79 17.71
CA LYS A 351 -6.31 -6.44 17.59
C LYS A 351 -7.23 -5.72 16.62
N LYS A 352 -7.28 -4.40 16.70
CA LYS A 352 -8.12 -3.58 15.80
C LYS A 352 -7.64 -3.68 14.36
N MET A 353 -6.33 -3.51 14.13
CA MET A 353 -5.74 -3.57 12.80
C MET A 353 -5.86 -4.96 12.18
N TYR A 354 -5.53 -6.00 12.93
CA TYR A 354 -5.52 -7.37 12.44
C TYR A 354 -6.91 -7.93 12.18
N HIS A 355 -7.90 -7.53 12.97
CA HIS A 355 -9.18 -8.22 12.95
C HIS A 355 -10.40 -7.30 13.10
N ASP A 356 -10.50 -6.54 14.19
CA ASP A 356 -11.77 -5.98 14.63
C ASP A 356 -12.33 -4.94 13.65
N ASN A 357 -11.48 -4.13 13.03
CA ASN A 357 -11.89 -3.15 12.02
C ASN A 357 -12.41 -3.83 10.76
N ALA A 358 -11.70 -4.85 10.27
CA ALA A 358 -12.10 -5.62 9.10
C ALA A 358 -13.41 -6.38 9.37
N GLU A 359 -13.53 -7.03 10.52
CA GLU A 359 -14.75 -7.75 10.90
C GLU A 359 -15.96 -6.82 10.98
N ARG A 360 -15.80 -5.61 11.55
CA ARG A 360 -16.84 -4.59 11.60
C ARG A 360 -17.30 -4.21 10.19
N ILE A 361 -16.36 -3.87 9.30
CA ILE A 361 -16.67 -3.52 7.91
C ILE A 361 -17.42 -4.66 7.22
N LEU A 362 -16.88 -5.88 7.28
CA LEU A 362 -17.48 -7.04 6.64
C LEU A 362 -18.85 -7.42 7.21
N LYS A 363 -19.20 -7.06 8.45
CA LYS A 363 -20.53 -7.24 9.03
C LYS A 363 -21.52 -6.14 8.65
N GLU A 364 -21.06 -4.88 8.64
CA GLU A 364 -21.90 -3.72 8.31
C GLU A 364 -22.25 -3.68 6.81
N TYR A 365 -21.36 -4.23 5.98
CA TYR A 365 -21.45 -4.26 4.52
C TYR A 365 -21.74 -5.70 4.00
N ARG A 366 -22.62 -6.40 4.69
CA ARG A 366 -23.17 -7.71 4.28
C ARG A 366 -24.58 -7.61 3.78
#